data_55cd1d4217b6b20b280d2b1b19891b45
#
_entry.id   55cd1d4217b6b20b280d2b1b19891b45
#
_cell.length_a   1.000
_cell.length_b   1.000
_cell.length_c   1.000
_cell.angle_alpha   90.00
_cell.angle_beta   90.00
_cell.angle_gamma   90.00
#
_symmetry.space_group_name_H-M   'P 1'
#
loop_
_entity.id
_entity.type
_entity.pdbx_description
1 polymer ?
#
loop_
_entity_poly.entity_id
_entity_poly.type
_entity_poly.pdbx_seq_one_letter_code
_entity_poly.pdbx_strand_id
1 'polypeptide(L)'
;GIICREQNAHESCHRLEALEPLWEEDPVELPETAADFGGGKVTVRCCYGTIEADKENATYYKGNMASSGLEIRINDRCIERGLYSKVFGKALHPSCNRFLAQIDLRGEDGIAFPATETTKNAFVEGDARTQALFRWIRANVRQPEASRESLESRLVGKLAEKKAAESDTLRIGREEGT
;
A
#
# COMPACT_ATOMS: atom_id res chain seq x y z
N GLY A 1 -7.91 -13.31 13.67
CA GLY A 1 -7.49 -12.76 14.95
C GLY A 1 -6.64 -13.76 15.71
N ILE A 2 -5.54 -13.33 16.33
CA ILE A 2 -4.72 -14.19 17.20
C ILE A 2 -5.42 -14.21 18.56
N ILE A 3 -5.86 -15.37 18.99
CA ILE A 3 -6.41 -15.58 20.34
C ILE A 3 -5.25 -16.02 21.24
N CYS A 4 -4.78 -15.13 22.12
CA CYS A 4 -3.89 -15.53 23.20
C CYS A 4 -4.70 -16.19 24.30
N ARG A 5 -4.47 -17.50 24.52
CA ARG A 5 -4.99 -18.19 25.70
C ARG A 5 -3.94 -18.15 26.79
N GLU A 6 -4.17 -17.37 27.83
CA GLU A 6 -3.45 -17.56 29.09
C GLU A 6 -3.99 -18.81 29.80
N GLN A 7 -3.10 -19.68 30.24
CA GLN A 7 -3.45 -20.95 30.88
C GLN A 7 -4.02 -20.82 32.30
N ASN A 8 -4.19 -19.64 32.83
CA ASN A 8 -4.81 -19.42 34.12
C ASN A 8 -6.10 -18.63 33.91
N ALA A 9 -7.18 -19.39 33.97
CA ALA A 9 -8.54 -18.91 33.92
C ALA A 9 -8.76 -17.69 34.81
N HIS A 10 -8.87 -16.56 34.22
CA HIS A 10 -9.83 -15.50 34.53
C HIS A 10 -9.73 -14.40 33.46
N GLU A 11 -10.61 -14.53 32.45
CA GLU A 11 -11.37 -13.37 31.98
C GLU A 11 -10.71 -12.29 31.14
N SER A 12 -9.74 -12.54 30.29
CA SER A 12 -9.61 -11.60 29.17
C SER A 12 -9.04 -12.23 27.93
N CYS A 13 -9.92 -12.76 27.09
CA CYS A 13 -9.58 -12.94 25.67
C CYS A 13 -9.47 -11.54 25.06
N HIS A 14 -8.27 -10.97 25.00
CA HIS A 14 -8.03 -9.78 24.21
C HIS A 14 -7.98 -10.19 22.74
N ARG A 15 -9.01 -9.83 22.00
CA ARG A 15 -8.97 -9.90 20.54
C ARG A 15 -8.06 -8.77 20.07
N LEU A 16 -6.91 -9.10 19.50
CA LEU A 16 -6.11 -8.13 18.77
C LEU A 16 -6.86 -7.80 17.48
N GLU A 17 -7.43 -6.63 17.42
CA GLU A 17 -8.04 -6.14 16.20
C GLU A 17 -6.96 -5.82 15.15
N ALA A 18 -7.28 -6.04 13.89
CA ALA A 18 -6.41 -5.59 12.81
C ALA A 18 -6.31 -4.06 12.86
N LEU A 19 -5.10 -3.55 12.69
CA LEU A 19 -4.91 -2.12 12.66
C LEU A 19 -5.63 -1.51 11.46
N GLU A 20 -6.55 -0.59 11.73
CA GLU A 20 -7.26 0.15 10.69
C GLU A 20 -6.63 1.54 10.52
N PRO A 21 -6.46 2.02 9.29
CA PRO A 21 -5.97 3.36 9.04
C PRO A 21 -7.04 4.40 9.37
N LEU A 22 -6.60 5.59 9.77
CA LEU A 22 -7.46 6.77 9.77
C LEU A 22 -7.54 7.30 8.33
N TRP A 23 -8.72 7.33 7.78
CA TRP A 23 -8.97 7.82 6.44
C TRP A 23 -9.22 9.33 6.46
N GLU A 24 -8.71 10.04 5.43
CA GLU A 24 -8.95 11.49 5.27
C GLU A 24 -10.41 11.78 4.90
N GLU A 25 -10.99 10.90 4.10
CA GLU A 25 -12.40 10.86 3.72
C GLU A 25 -12.87 9.41 3.77
N ASP A 26 -14.17 9.16 3.73
CA ASP A 26 -14.70 7.81 3.66
C ASP A 26 -14.07 7.05 2.48
N PRO A 27 -13.45 5.89 2.71
CA PRO A 27 -12.83 5.13 1.65
C PRO A 27 -13.88 4.58 0.69
N VAL A 28 -13.47 4.37 -0.55
CA VAL A 28 -14.30 3.62 -1.50
C VAL A 28 -14.30 2.16 -1.09
N GLU A 29 -15.45 1.66 -0.67
CA GLU A 29 -15.65 0.25 -0.37
C GLU A 29 -16.19 -0.48 -1.59
N LEU A 30 -15.50 -1.54 -2.02
CA LEU A 30 -16.03 -2.43 -3.05
C LEU A 30 -16.99 -3.43 -2.41
N PRO A 31 -18.07 -3.82 -3.13
CA PRO A 31 -18.93 -4.90 -2.66
C PRO A 31 -18.13 -6.17 -2.37
N GLU A 32 -18.41 -6.84 -1.27
CA GLU A 32 -17.81 -8.14 -0.99
C GLU A 32 -18.05 -9.10 -2.16
N THR A 33 -17.00 -9.68 -2.67
CA THR A 33 -17.06 -10.53 -3.86
C THR A 33 -16.41 -11.87 -3.60
N ALA A 34 -17.08 -12.94 -3.99
CA ALA A 34 -16.47 -14.27 -4.01
C ALA A 34 -15.56 -14.38 -5.24
N ALA A 35 -14.30 -14.73 -5.03
CA ALA A 35 -13.32 -14.93 -6.09
C ALA A 35 -12.62 -16.28 -5.91
N ASP A 36 -12.15 -16.86 -7.01
CA ASP A 36 -11.30 -18.04 -6.99
C ASP A 36 -9.97 -17.70 -7.71
N PHE A 37 -8.91 -17.77 -6.97
CA PHE A 37 -7.56 -17.53 -7.49
C PHE A 37 -6.83 -18.82 -7.87
N GLY A 38 -7.55 -19.96 -7.92
CA GLY A 38 -6.99 -21.29 -8.21
C GLY A 38 -6.72 -22.13 -6.96
N GLY A 39 -7.31 -21.77 -5.83
CA GLY A 39 -7.15 -22.49 -4.57
C GLY A 39 -8.45 -22.70 -3.79
N GLY A 40 -9.58 -22.40 -4.43
CA GLY A 40 -10.90 -22.40 -3.82
C GLY A 40 -11.50 -21.00 -3.71
N LYS A 41 -12.77 -20.92 -3.37
CA LYS A 41 -13.49 -19.65 -3.25
C LYS A 41 -13.10 -18.93 -1.97
N VAL A 42 -12.68 -17.70 -2.12
CA VAL A 42 -12.42 -16.75 -1.01
C VAL A 42 -13.38 -15.58 -1.13
N THR A 43 -13.75 -14.99 -0.01
CA THR A 43 -14.43 -13.69 0.01
C THR A 43 -13.36 -12.60 -0.02
N VAL A 44 -13.45 -11.69 -0.97
CA VAL A 44 -12.56 -10.54 -1.08
C VAL A 44 -13.28 -9.31 -0.55
N ARG A 45 -12.69 -8.68 0.45
CA ARG A 45 -13.04 -7.34 0.92
C ARG A 45 -11.99 -6.37 0.43
N CYS A 46 -12.41 -5.24 -0.09
CA CYS A 46 -11.49 -4.23 -0.56
C CYS A 46 -12.03 -2.84 -0.26
N CYS A 47 -11.20 -2.02 0.37
CA CYS A 47 -11.44 -0.59 0.48
C CYS A 47 -10.19 0.18 0.07
N TYR A 48 -10.36 1.38 -0.48
CA TYR A 48 -9.24 2.22 -0.85
C TYR A 48 -9.58 3.71 -0.79
N GLY A 49 -8.55 4.51 -0.51
CA GLY A 49 -8.70 5.96 -0.35
C GLY A 49 -7.38 6.63 0.01
N THR A 50 -7.48 7.83 0.56
CA THR A 50 -6.34 8.58 1.10
C THR A 50 -6.36 8.50 2.61
N ILE A 51 -5.25 8.09 3.20
CA ILE A 51 -5.09 8.06 4.66
C ILE A 51 -4.77 9.45 5.19
N GLU A 52 -5.27 9.74 6.38
CA GLU A 52 -5.00 10.98 7.09
C GLU A 52 -3.51 11.11 7.47
N ALA A 53 -2.97 12.33 7.41
CA ALA A 53 -1.60 12.64 7.83
C ALA A 53 -1.54 12.83 9.35
N ASP A 54 -1.83 11.79 10.11
CA ASP A 54 -1.86 11.80 11.57
C ASP A 54 -0.67 11.05 12.19
N LYS A 55 -0.39 11.32 13.47
CA LYS A 55 0.67 10.66 14.23
C LYS A 55 0.41 9.17 14.45
N GLU A 56 -0.84 8.77 14.61
CA GLU A 56 -1.22 7.37 14.78
C GLU A 56 -0.99 6.61 13.49
N ASN A 57 -1.44 7.16 12.36
CA ASN A 57 -1.13 6.59 11.06
C ASN A 57 0.38 6.53 10.80
N ALA A 58 1.14 7.55 11.18
CA ALA A 58 2.58 7.61 10.96
C ALA A 58 3.37 6.48 11.63
N THR A 59 2.81 5.80 12.61
CA THR A 59 3.42 4.63 13.24
C THR A 59 3.47 3.43 12.28
N TYR A 60 2.40 3.22 11.51
CA TYR A 60 2.24 2.06 10.62
C TYR A 60 2.16 2.44 9.15
N TYR A 61 1.53 3.58 8.85
CA TYR A 61 1.30 4.11 7.50
C TYR A 61 2.06 5.43 7.34
N LYS A 62 3.36 5.31 7.11
CA LYS A 62 4.31 6.43 7.12
C LYS A 62 4.16 7.43 5.96
N GLY A 63 3.14 7.28 5.13
CA GLY A 63 2.95 8.13 3.95
C GLY A 63 4.11 8.08 2.95
N ASN A 64 4.79 6.94 2.86
CA ASN A 64 5.89 6.68 1.95
C ASN A 64 5.64 5.41 1.11
N MET A 65 6.47 5.17 0.12
CA MET A 65 6.31 4.04 -0.81
C MET A 65 6.33 2.66 -0.14
N ALA A 66 6.95 2.53 1.02
CA ALA A 66 7.06 1.24 1.72
C ALA A 66 5.77 0.87 2.48
N SER A 67 4.96 1.85 2.86
CA SER A 67 3.74 1.65 3.64
C SER A 67 2.47 2.07 2.90
N SER A 68 2.60 2.70 1.74
CA SER A 68 1.50 3.20 0.92
C SER A 68 1.22 2.27 -0.27
N GLY A 69 0.12 2.51 -0.94
CA GLY A 69 -0.27 1.79 -2.14
C GLY A 69 -1.15 0.60 -1.85
N LEU A 70 -0.62 -0.59 -1.78
CA LEU A 70 -1.41 -1.80 -1.58
C LEU A 70 -0.99 -2.54 -0.32
N GLU A 71 -1.97 -2.95 0.48
CA GLU A 71 -1.84 -3.86 1.60
C GLU A 71 -2.74 -5.06 1.38
N ILE A 72 -2.18 -6.27 1.45
CA ILE A 72 -2.95 -7.49 1.31
C ILE A 72 -2.96 -8.24 2.63
N ARG A 73 -4.15 -8.64 3.04
CA ARG A 73 -4.44 -9.40 4.25
C ARG A 73 -5.00 -10.76 3.92
N ILE A 74 -4.81 -11.71 4.80
CA ILE A 74 -5.47 -13.02 4.80
C ILE A 74 -6.08 -13.20 6.18
N ASN A 75 -7.40 -13.30 6.25
CA ASN A 75 -8.15 -13.44 7.50
C ASN A 75 -7.73 -12.40 8.55
N ASP A 76 -7.80 -11.11 8.17
CA ASP A 76 -7.39 -9.92 8.95
C ASP A 76 -5.88 -9.79 9.23
N ARG A 77 -5.06 -10.78 8.85
CA ARG A 77 -3.62 -10.71 9.03
C ARG A 77 -2.96 -10.03 7.84
N CYS A 78 -2.27 -8.93 8.07
CA CYS A 78 -1.43 -8.31 7.05
C CYS A 78 -0.30 -9.25 6.63
N ILE A 79 -0.22 -9.54 5.33
CA ILE A 79 0.81 -10.38 4.73
C ILE A 79 1.89 -9.50 4.11
N GLU A 80 1.50 -8.57 3.26
CA GLU A 80 2.49 -7.73 2.57
C GLU A 80 1.91 -6.33 2.30
N ARG A 81 2.79 -5.32 2.38
CA ARG A 81 2.51 -3.91 2.10
C ARG A 81 3.42 -3.39 1.01
N GLY A 82 3.08 -2.20 0.50
CA GLY A 82 3.92 -1.55 -0.51
C GLY A 82 3.93 -2.24 -1.86
N LEU A 83 2.95 -3.07 -2.16
CA LEU A 83 2.85 -3.90 -3.35
C LEU A 83 2.53 -3.13 -4.64
N TYR A 84 2.34 -1.81 -4.58
CA TYR A 84 1.84 -1.03 -5.71
C TYR A 84 2.65 -1.26 -6.99
N SER A 85 3.97 -1.17 -6.90
CA SER A 85 4.86 -1.35 -8.06
C SER A 85 4.84 -2.78 -8.60
N LYS A 86 4.75 -3.78 -7.73
CA LYS A 86 4.65 -5.19 -8.12
C LYS A 86 3.34 -5.47 -8.87
N VAL A 87 2.25 -4.89 -8.40
CA VAL A 87 0.93 -5.10 -8.99
C VAL A 87 0.74 -4.30 -10.26
N PHE A 88 1.06 -3.01 -10.27
CA PHE A 88 0.76 -2.12 -11.40
C PHE A 88 1.94 -1.91 -12.38
N GLY A 89 3.11 -2.46 -12.09
CA GLY A 89 4.30 -2.33 -12.95
C GLY A 89 4.90 -0.93 -13.00
N LYS A 90 4.47 -0.03 -12.14
CA LYS A 90 4.97 1.35 -12.03
C LYS A 90 5.01 1.82 -10.58
N ALA A 91 5.93 2.70 -10.26
CA ALA A 91 5.99 3.29 -8.92
C ALA A 91 4.79 4.19 -8.64
N LEU A 92 4.33 4.21 -7.40
CA LEU A 92 3.36 5.18 -6.92
C LEU A 92 3.98 6.58 -6.99
N HIS A 93 3.23 7.54 -7.56
CA HIS A 93 3.72 8.92 -7.61
C HIS A 93 3.81 9.49 -6.19
N PRO A 94 4.87 10.24 -5.84
CA PRO A 94 5.07 10.77 -4.49
C PRO A 94 3.91 11.63 -3.96
N SER A 95 3.16 12.32 -4.82
CA SER A 95 1.95 13.05 -4.41
C SER A 95 0.82 12.12 -3.94
N CYS A 96 0.90 10.84 -4.26
CA CYS A 96 -0.07 9.82 -3.87
C CYS A 96 0.43 8.94 -2.70
N ASN A 97 1.48 9.35 -1.99
CA ASN A 97 2.07 8.55 -0.90
C ASN A 97 1.13 8.28 0.28
N ARG A 98 -0.02 8.93 0.34
CA ARG A 98 -1.09 8.64 1.30
C ARG A 98 -2.20 7.76 0.73
N PHE A 99 -2.13 7.38 -0.53
CA PHE A 99 -3.06 6.40 -1.09
C PHE A 99 -2.81 5.04 -0.47
N LEU A 100 -3.89 4.40 -0.04
CA LEU A 100 -3.89 3.03 0.46
C LEU A 100 -5.07 2.27 -0.12
N ALA A 101 -4.84 1.05 -0.56
CA ALA A 101 -5.89 0.07 -0.82
C ALA A 101 -5.61 -1.15 0.04
N GLN A 102 -6.58 -1.50 0.86
CA GLN A 102 -6.55 -2.71 1.70
C GLN A 102 -7.39 -3.79 1.04
N ILE A 103 -6.81 -4.95 0.83
CA ILE A 103 -7.46 -6.12 0.26
C ILE A 103 -7.36 -7.25 1.29
N ASP A 104 -8.49 -7.70 1.81
CA ASP A 104 -8.56 -8.82 2.76
C ASP A 104 -9.21 -10.03 2.08
N LEU A 105 -8.46 -11.11 2.04
CA LEU A 105 -8.90 -12.41 1.53
C LEU A 105 -9.39 -13.25 2.70
N ARG A 106 -10.66 -13.56 2.70
CA ARG A 106 -11.29 -14.37 3.75
C ARG A 106 -11.68 -15.73 3.24
N GLY A 107 -11.33 -16.74 3.97
CA GLY A 107 -11.66 -18.10 3.65
C GLY A 107 -11.58 -19.01 4.87
N GLU A 108 -12.22 -20.18 4.74
CA GLU A 108 -12.22 -21.22 5.76
C GLU A 108 -10.91 -22.02 5.73
N ASP A 109 -10.73 -22.86 6.74
CA ASP A 109 -9.63 -23.80 6.79
C ASP A 109 -9.66 -24.76 5.58
N GLY A 110 -8.48 -25.00 5.01
CA GLY A 110 -8.33 -25.86 3.83
C GLY A 110 -8.35 -25.11 2.49
N ILE A 111 -8.69 -23.82 2.45
CA ILE A 111 -8.56 -23.01 1.24
C ILE A 111 -7.08 -22.70 0.97
N ALA A 112 -6.64 -22.95 -0.24
CA ALA A 112 -5.28 -22.62 -0.66
C ALA A 112 -5.19 -21.15 -1.10
N PHE A 113 -4.88 -20.26 -0.17
CA PHE A 113 -4.57 -18.86 -0.48
C PHE A 113 -3.35 -18.72 -1.40
N PRO A 114 -3.12 -17.54 -2.02
CA PRO A 114 -1.87 -17.26 -2.71
C PRO A 114 -0.66 -17.60 -1.83
N ALA A 115 0.35 -18.24 -2.42
CA ALA A 115 1.49 -18.72 -1.66
C ALA A 115 2.29 -17.56 -1.05
N THR A 116 2.64 -17.72 0.22
CA THR A 116 3.51 -16.80 0.93
C THR A 116 4.89 -17.42 1.13
N GLU A 117 5.91 -16.59 1.25
CA GLU A 117 7.25 -17.04 1.64
C GLU A 117 7.23 -17.69 3.03
N THR A 118 8.28 -18.43 3.38
CA THR A 118 8.39 -19.12 4.67
C THR A 118 8.23 -18.17 5.86
N THR A 119 8.70 -16.94 5.73
CA THR A 119 8.56 -15.87 6.73
C THR A 119 7.14 -15.31 6.83
N LYS A 120 6.24 -15.66 5.89
CA LYS A 120 4.85 -15.20 5.79
C LYS A 120 4.68 -13.68 5.80
N ASN A 121 5.65 -12.96 5.27
CA ASN A 121 5.64 -11.49 5.15
C ASN A 121 5.72 -11.00 3.71
N ALA A 122 5.71 -11.90 2.74
CA ALA A 122 5.65 -11.59 1.32
C ALA A 122 4.95 -12.72 0.55
N PHE A 123 4.39 -12.39 -0.62
CA PHE A 123 3.84 -13.36 -1.55
C PHE A 123 4.92 -13.90 -2.48
N VAL A 124 4.79 -15.17 -2.83
CA VAL A 124 5.64 -15.78 -3.88
C VAL A 124 5.16 -15.27 -5.24
N GLU A 125 5.94 -14.38 -5.87
CA GLU A 125 5.53 -13.71 -7.12
C GLU A 125 5.29 -14.68 -8.30
N GLY A 126 6.01 -15.79 -8.34
CA GLY A 126 5.83 -16.84 -9.36
C GLY A 126 4.63 -17.76 -9.15
N ASP A 127 3.92 -17.66 -8.02
CA ASP A 127 2.73 -18.46 -7.76
C ASP A 127 1.56 -17.99 -8.64
N ALA A 128 0.89 -18.94 -9.30
CA ALA A 128 -0.21 -18.65 -10.21
C ALA A 128 -1.39 -17.96 -9.53
N ARG A 129 -1.65 -18.28 -8.25
CA ARG A 129 -2.71 -17.66 -7.44
C ARG A 129 -2.37 -16.23 -7.07
N THR A 130 -1.10 -15.95 -6.75
CA THR A 130 -0.60 -14.58 -6.56
C THR A 130 -0.80 -13.74 -7.81
N GLN A 131 -0.48 -14.28 -8.97
CA GLN A 131 -0.67 -13.58 -10.25
C GLN A 131 -2.17 -13.40 -10.58
N ALA A 132 -3.03 -14.33 -10.20
CA ALA A 132 -4.48 -14.20 -10.35
C ALA A 132 -5.03 -13.08 -9.44
N LEU A 133 -4.58 -13.03 -8.18
CA LEU A 133 -4.91 -11.95 -7.25
C LEU A 133 -4.46 -10.59 -7.78
N PHE A 134 -3.24 -10.46 -8.30
CA PHE A 134 -2.74 -9.21 -8.87
C PHE A 134 -3.56 -8.76 -10.09
N ARG A 135 -4.01 -9.70 -10.93
CA ARG A 135 -4.93 -9.38 -12.05
C ARG A 135 -6.27 -8.85 -11.53
N TRP A 136 -6.82 -9.50 -10.49
CA TRP A 136 -8.06 -9.05 -9.87
C TRP A 136 -7.92 -7.63 -9.33
N ILE A 137 -6.84 -7.32 -8.60
CA ILE A 137 -6.57 -5.98 -8.06
C ILE A 137 -6.51 -4.95 -9.18
N ARG A 138 -5.77 -5.23 -10.26
CA ARG A 138 -5.68 -4.32 -11.42
C ARG A 138 -7.03 -4.01 -12.07
N ALA A 139 -7.94 -4.97 -12.04
CA ALA A 139 -9.26 -4.82 -12.64
C ALA A 139 -10.26 -4.05 -11.74
N ASN A 140 -10.07 -4.08 -10.44
CA ASN A 140 -11.09 -3.60 -9.48
C ASN A 140 -10.63 -2.36 -8.68
N VAL A 141 -9.35 -2.19 -8.42
CA VAL A 141 -8.83 -1.05 -7.65
C VAL A 141 -8.44 0.08 -8.59
N ARG A 142 -9.12 1.22 -8.43
CA ARG A 142 -8.78 2.42 -9.18
C ARG A 142 -7.45 2.99 -8.71
N GLN A 143 -6.55 3.23 -9.65
CA GLN A 143 -5.26 3.85 -9.35
C GLN A 143 -5.46 5.34 -9.02
N PRO A 144 -4.71 5.89 -8.04
CA PRO A 144 -4.77 7.30 -7.75
C PRO A 144 -4.15 8.10 -8.90
N GLU A 145 -4.75 9.24 -9.18
CA GLU A 145 -4.22 10.19 -10.15
C GLU A 145 -3.34 11.21 -9.43
N ALA A 146 -2.14 11.46 -9.95
CA ALA A 146 -1.31 12.53 -9.45
C ALA A 146 -2.02 13.87 -9.68
N SER A 147 -2.14 14.70 -8.64
CA SER A 147 -2.78 16.00 -8.80
C SER A 147 -2.00 16.86 -9.83
N ARG A 148 -2.72 17.54 -10.69
CA ARG A 148 -2.15 18.43 -11.72
C ARG A 148 -1.31 19.52 -11.08
N GLU A 149 -1.78 20.07 -9.99
CA GLU A 149 -1.11 21.09 -9.17
C GLU A 149 0.25 20.60 -8.61
N SER A 150 0.31 19.35 -8.16
CA SER A 150 1.55 18.72 -7.69
C SER A 150 2.58 18.53 -8.83
N LEU A 151 2.13 18.24 -10.04
CA LEU A 151 3.01 18.14 -11.21
C LEU A 151 3.56 19.50 -11.63
N GLU A 152 2.73 20.52 -11.63
CA GLU A 152 3.12 21.91 -11.95
C GLU A 152 4.12 22.45 -10.92
N SER A 153 3.86 22.26 -9.61
CA SER A 153 4.79 22.65 -8.54
C SER A 153 6.17 22.00 -8.67
N ARG A 154 6.23 20.73 -9.05
CA ARG A 154 7.49 20.01 -9.27
C ARG A 154 8.24 20.50 -10.50
N LEU A 155 7.52 20.81 -11.58
CA LEU A 155 8.12 21.39 -12.78
C LEU A 155 8.72 22.76 -12.49
N VAL A 156 8.00 23.61 -11.74
CA VAL A 156 8.48 24.91 -11.30
C VAL A 156 9.71 24.78 -10.40
N GLY A 157 9.68 23.83 -9.43
CA GLY A 157 10.82 23.53 -8.55
C GLY A 157 12.07 23.11 -9.34
N LYS A 158 11.94 22.16 -10.27
CA LYS A 158 13.06 21.72 -11.12
C LYS A 158 13.62 22.83 -12.02
N LEU A 159 12.76 23.70 -12.54
CA LEU A 159 13.18 24.84 -13.32
C LEU A 159 13.94 25.87 -12.48
N ALA A 160 13.52 26.07 -11.22
CA ALA A 160 14.22 26.95 -10.29
C ALA A 160 15.60 26.40 -9.89
N GLU A 161 15.70 25.10 -9.60
CA GLU A 161 16.97 24.42 -9.31
C GLU A 161 17.94 24.49 -10.49
N LYS A 162 17.45 24.28 -11.71
CA LYS A 162 18.27 24.38 -12.92
C LYS A 162 18.81 25.80 -13.14
N LYS A 163 17.95 26.81 -12.94
CA LYS A 163 18.38 28.21 -13.03
C LYS A 163 19.41 28.60 -11.96
N ALA A 164 19.27 28.09 -10.74
CA ALA A 164 20.23 28.32 -9.66
C ALA A 164 21.59 27.69 -10.01
N ALA A 165 21.60 26.42 -10.48
CA ALA A 165 22.82 25.74 -10.90
C ALA A 165 23.54 26.46 -12.08
N GLU A 166 22.80 26.97 -13.06
CA GLU A 166 23.35 27.75 -14.17
C GLU A 166 23.94 29.09 -13.71
N SER A 167 23.31 29.74 -12.73
CA SER A 167 23.80 31.00 -12.17
C SER A 167 25.08 30.80 -11.35
N ASP A 168 25.20 29.71 -10.61
CA ASP A 168 26.42 29.38 -9.85
C ASP A 168 27.59 29.03 -10.78
N THR A 169 27.33 28.33 -11.87
CA THR A 169 28.35 28.01 -12.89
C THR A 169 28.90 29.28 -13.54
N LEU A 170 28.05 30.27 -13.82
CA LEU A 170 28.46 31.57 -14.37
C LEU A 170 29.23 32.42 -13.37
N ARG A 171 28.98 32.24 -12.08
CA ARG A 171 29.70 32.95 -11.01
C ARG A 171 31.14 32.47 -10.85
N ILE A 172 31.32 31.13 -10.84
CA ILE A 172 32.63 30.47 -10.72
C ILE A 172 33.51 30.81 -11.93
N GLY A 173 32.96 30.80 -13.15
CA GLY A 173 33.69 31.16 -14.37
C GLY A 173 34.13 32.62 -14.46
N ARG A 174 33.60 33.52 -13.61
CA ARG A 174 33.98 34.94 -13.55
C ARG A 174 35.10 35.23 -12.55
N GLU A 175 35.28 34.37 -11.56
CA GLU A 175 36.33 34.48 -10.53
C GLU A 175 37.68 33.90 -10.97
N GLU A 176 37.70 33.00 -11.96
CA GLU A 176 38.92 32.40 -12.51
C GLU A 176 39.53 33.22 -13.70
N GLY A 177 38.93 34.33 -14.08
CA GLY A 177 39.34 35.13 -15.23
C GLY A 177 39.97 36.50 -14.90
N THR A 178 40.50 36.68 -13.65
CA THR A 178 41.21 37.93 -13.23
C THR A 178 42.63 37.65 -12.78
#